data_a0a9c956509acffb8046e2399573a080
#
_entry.id   a0a9c956509acffb8046e2399573a080
#
_cell.length_a   1.000
_cell.length_b   1.000
_cell.length_c   1.000
_cell.angle_alpha   90.00
_cell.angle_beta   90.00
_cell.angle_gamma   90.00
#
_symmetry.space_group_name_H-M   'P 1'
#
loop_
_entity.id
_entity.type
_entity.pdbx_description
1 polymer ?
#
loop_
_entity_poly.entity_id
_entity_poly.type
_entity_poly.pdbx_seq_one_letter_code
_entity_poly.pdbx_strand_id
1 'polypeptide(L)'
;MCEKGNTMDRMKGNLLLLLTALIWGSAFVAQSVGMDYVGPFTFNAARNLLATGVLVPVVLAFGGVRQGSLWQRLRPDAVTVKAGLCCGVIMGVASNLQQVGIAQTTAGKAGFITALYIILVPILGRFLGRTVRKILLLCVPMALVGFYLLCVTGDFTISFGDFLVFLCAVFFALHILCVDHFLLKGASGVRVAWIQFAMTFLVSLLGALVWETLPAAGLGPALWAARWPLLYTAGLSSGVAYTLQIVGQKYTDPTTATLIMSLESVFAVLAGWLFLGEVMSIREIIGCGLVFAAVLLAQR
;
A
#
# COMPACT_ATOMS: atom_id res chain seq x y z
N MET A 1 24.46 -0.61 -15.41
CA MET A 1 25.64 -0.15 -14.63
C MET A 1 25.11 1.01 -13.76
N CYS A 2 24.77 0.77 -12.49
CA CYS A 2 24.45 1.87 -11.57
C CYS A 2 25.78 2.55 -11.20
N GLU A 3 25.94 3.81 -11.59
CA GLU A 3 26.95 4.67 -11.02
C GLU A 3 26.83 4.62 -9.50
N LYS A 4 27.94 4.37 -8.81
CA LYS A 4 28.05 4.44 -7.35
C LYS A 4 27.76 5.89 -6.93
N GLY A 5 26.49 6.22 -6.69
CA GLY A 5 26.12 7.52 -6.15
C GLY A 5 26.93 7.84 -4.90
N ASN A 6 27.34 9.09 -4.77
CA ASN A 6 28.07 9.62 -3.63
C ASN A 6 27.34 9.21 -2.32
N THR A 7 28.06 8.93 -1.24
CA THR A 7 27.52 8.54 0.08
C THR A 7 26.39 9.48 0.54
N MET A 8 26.52 10.76 0.20
CA MET A 8 25.50 11.79 0.49
C MET A 8 24.20 11.57 -0.31
N ASP A 9 24.27 11.10 -1.56
CA ASP A 9 23.07 10.82 -2.38
C ASP A 9 22.34 9.56 -1.89
N ARG A 10 23.08 8.53 -1.47
CA ARG A 10 22.49 7.33 -0.82
C ARG A 10 21.78 7.69 0.49
N MET A 11 22.41 8.54 1.32
CA MET A 11 21.80 9.00 2.57
C MET A 11 20.49 9.78 2.31
N LYS A 12 20.47 10.65 1.31
CA LYS A 12 19.24 11.34 0.87
C LYS A 12 18.17 10.35 0.42
N GLY A 13 18.53 9.36 -0.43
CA GLY A 13 17.62 8.33 -0.89
C GLY A 13 17.00 7.55 0.29
N ASN A 14 17.85 7.09 1.22
CA ASN A 14 17.40 6.36 2.40
C ASN A 14 16.46 7.20 3.29
N LEU A 15 16.76 8.49 3.46
CA LEU A 15 15.90 9.40 4.24
C LEU A 15 14.53 9.60 3.58
N LEU A 16 14.48 9.76 2.24
CA LEU A 16 13.22 9.87 1.50
C LEU A 16 12.38 8.60 1.64
N LEU A 17 13.00 7.41 1.57
CA LEU A 17 12.31 6.13 1.74
C LEU A 17 11.85 5.90 3.19
N LEU A 18 12.62 6.34 4.18
CA LEU A 18 12.21 6.30 5.58
C LEU A 18 10.99 7.19 5.83
N LEU A 19 10.98 8.38 5.24
CA LEU A 19 9.82 9.29 5.30
C LEU A 19 8.60 8.69 4.60
N THR A 20 8.79 7.99 3.47
CA THR A 20 7.75 7.21 2.80
C THR A 20 7.15 6.16 3.74
N ALA A 21 8.00 5.36 4.39
CA ALA A 21 7.57 4.33 5.33
C ALA A 21 6.80 4.93 6.53
N LEU A 22 7.26 6.07 7.05
CA LEU A 22 6.57 6.79 8.12
C LEU A 22 5.18 7.26 7.70
N ILE A 23 5.06 7.86 6.50
CA ILE A 23 3.78 8.35 5.98
C ILE A 23 2.84 7.19 5.73
N TRP A 24 3.30 6.09 5.14
CA TRP A 24 2.45 4.92 4.88
C TRP A 24 2.04 4.19 6.15
N GLY A 25 2.96 4.02 7.11
CA GLY A 25 2.64 3.42 8.41
C GLY A 25 1.58 4.22 9.17
N SER A 26 1.75 5.54 9.28
CA SER A 26 0.74 6.39 9.93
C SER A 26 -0.55 6.54 9.11
N ALA A 27 -0.57 6.21 7.81
CA ALA A 27 -1.79 6.19 7.02
C ALA A 27 -2.80 5.14 7.48
N PHE A 28 -2.37 4.06 8.15
CA PHE A 28 -3.29 3.08 8.75
C PHE A 28 -4.16 3.72 9.84
N VAL A 29 -3.58 4.62 10.65
CA VAL A 29 -4.35 5.41 11.63
C VAL A 29 -5.37 6.31 10.93
N ALA A 30 -4.95 7.05 9.91
CA ALA A 30 -5.86 7.90 9.15
C ALA A 30 -6.99 7.09 8.49
N GLN A 31 -6.70 5.90 7.99
CA GLN A 31 -7.69 4.98 7.44
C GLN A 31 -8.66 4.49 8.52
N SER A 32 -8.18 4.14 9.70
CA SER A 32 -9.01 3.71 10.84
C SER A 32 -9.94 4.85 11.29
N VAL A 33 -9.40 6.04 11.55
CA VAL A 33 -10.19 7.24 11.92
C VAL A 33 -11.22 7.60 10.84
N GLY A 34 -10.90 7.37 9.56
CA GLY A 34 -11.84 7.60 8.46
C GLY A 34 -13.12 6.78 8.56
N MET A 35 -13.06 5.61 9.18
CA MET A 35 -14.21 4.70 9.35
C MET A 35 -15.24 5.20 10.35
N ASP A 36 -14.90 6.15 11.21
CA ASP A 36 -15.84 6.78 12.14
C ASP A 36 -16.86 7.68 11.41
N TYR A 37 -16.56 8.07 10.17
CA TYR A 37 -17.34 9.08 9.44
C TYR A 37 -18.06 8.51 8.21
N VAL A 38 -17.41 7.61 7.48
CA VAL A 38 -17.93 7.05 6.21
C VAL A 38 -17.58 5.58 6.10
N GLY A 39 -18.36 4.84 5.31
CA GLY A 39 -18.07 3.44 5.06
C GLY A 39 -16.76 3.21 4.29
N PRO A 40 -16.19 2.00 4.37
CA PRO A 40 -14.87 1.66 3.83
C PRO A 40 -14.76 1.87 2.32
N PHE A 41 -15.80 1.53 1.55
CA PHE A 41 -15.80 1.73 0.09
C PHE A 41 -15.94 3.22 -0.27
N THR A 42 -16.81 3.96 0.44
CA THR A 42 -16.96 5.42 0.27
C THR A 42 -15.67 6.15 0.59
N PHE A 43 -14.99 5.78 1.68
CA PHE A 43 -13.68 6.34 2.02
C PHE A 43 -12.65 6.09 0.91
N ASN A 44 -12.56 4.83 0.44
CA ASN A 44 -11.65 4.47 -0.63
C ASN A 44 -11.98 5.18 -1.95
N ALA A 45 -13.26 5.30 -2.31
CA ALA A 45 -13.68 6.05 -3.50
C ALA A 45 -13.23 7.50 -3.39
N ALA A 46 -13.54 8.19 -2.29
CA ALA A 46 -13.19 9.59 -2.10
C ALA A 46 -11.66 9.81 -2.13
N ARG A 47 -10.89 9.01 -1.38
CA ARG A 47 -9.41 9.16 -1.35
C ARG A 47 -8.77 8.89 -2.71
N ASN A 48 -9.24 7.89 -3.47
CA ASN A 48 -8.65 7.56 -4.77
C ASN A 48 -9.04 8.57 -5.85
N LEU A 49 -10.23 9.15 -5.77
CA LEU A 49 -10.61 10.29 -6.63
C LEU A 49 -9.70 11.50 -6.39
N LEU A 50 -9.49 11.87 -5.12
CA LEU A 50 -8.58 12.95 -4.75
C LEU A 50 -7.13 12.63 -5.16
N ALA A 51 -6.65 11.41 -4.93
CA ALA A 51 -5.33 10.96 -5.34
C ALA A 51 -5.13 11.05 -6.86
N THR A 52 -6.15 10.69 -7.65
CA THR A 52 -6.12 10.84 -9.11
C THR A 52 -5.89 12.31 -9.51
N GLY A 53 -6.55 13.25 -8.83
CA GLY A 53 -6.34 14.70 -9.03
C GLY A 53 -4.93 15.14 -8.63
N VAL A 54 -4.47 14.72 -7.44
CA VAL A 54 -3.13 15.05 -6.91
C VAL A 54 -2.01 14.53 -7.81
N LEU A 55 -2.20 13.40 -8.50
CA LEU A 55 -1.19 12.84 -9.38
C LEU A 55 -1.11 13.52 -10.77
N VAL A 56 -2.08 14.34 -11.17
CA VAL A 56 -2.02 15.07 -12.45
C VAL A 56 -0.73 15.90 -12.59
N PRO A 57 -0.36 16.78 -11.63
CA PRO A 57 0.89 17.52 -11.72
C PRO A 57 2.12 16.60 -11.72
N VAL A 58 2.08 15.45 -11.02
CA VAL A 58 3.18 14.47 -11.02
C VAL A 58 3.35 13.85 -12.41
N VAL A 59 2.26 13.46 -13.07
CA VAL A 59 2.28 12.96 -14.46
C VAL A 59 2.84 14.02 -15.40
N LEU A 60 2.44 15.28 -15.26
CA LEU A 60 2.93 16.39 -16.09
C LEU A 60 4.43 16.65 -15.89
N ALA A 61 4.93 16.48 -14.66
CA ALA A 61 6.34 16.69 -14.34
C ALA A 61 7.23 15.51 -14.75
N PHE A 62 6.77 14.26 -14.54
CA PHE A 62 7.58 13.05 -14.63
C PHE A 62 7.10 12.04 -15.69
N GLY A 63 5.99 12.29 -16.38
CA GLY A 63 5.41 11.38 -17.38
C GLY A 63 6.18 11.26 -18.71
N GLY A 64 7.33 11.93 -18.84
CA GLY A 64 8.26 11.79 -19.98
C GLY A 64 8.00 12.71 -21.17
N VAL A 65 6.78 13.19 -21.40
CA VAL A 65 6.45 14.12 -22.48
C VAL A 65 6.48 15.55 -21.94
N ARG A 66 7.50 16.31 -22.29
CA ARG A 66 7.72 17.69 -21.81
C ARG A 66 7.11 18.77 -22.71
N GLN A 67 6.86 18.45 -23.98
CA GLN A 67 6.37 19.40 -25.00
C GLN A 67 4.98 18.98 -25.51
N GLY A 68 4.17 19.96 -25.93
CA GLY A 68 2.84 19.74 -26.46
C GLY A 68 1.72 20.22 -25.55
N SER A 69 0.47 20.06 -26.03
CA SER A 69 -0.74 20.43 -25.27
C SER A 69 -0.89 19.55 -24.01
N LEU A 70 -1.70 20.03 -23.03
CA LEU A 70 -1.99 19.29 -21.81
C LEU A 70 -2.46 17.84 -22.09
N TRP A 71 -3.34 17.68 -23.09
CA TRP A 71 -3.83 16.37 -23.52
C TRP A 71 -2.74 15.47 -24.09
N GLN A 72 -1.82 16.00 -24.88
CA GLN A 72 -0.69 15.23 -25.41
C GLN A 72 0.26 14.77 -24.30
N ARG A 73 0.46 15.61 -23.30
CA ARG A 73 1.30 15.31 -22.13
C ARG A 73 0.67 14.25 -21.20
N LEU A 74 -0.65 14.25 -21.09
CA LEU A 74 -1.38 13.29 -20.26
C LEU A 74 -1.67 11.97 -21.00
N ARG A 75 -1.75 11.97 -22.33
CA ARG A 75 -2.17 10.81 -23.14
C ARG A 75 -1.23 9.61 -22.93
N PRO A 76 -1.72 8.49 -22.36
CA PRO A 76 -0.95 7.27 -22.22
C PRO A 76 -0.96 6.45 -23.52
N ASP A 77 0.06 5.62 -23.72
CA ASP A 77 0.06 4.57 -24.75
C ASP A 77 -0.84 3.39 -24.34
N ALA A 78 -1.17 2.51 -25.29
CA ALA A 78 -2.10 1.40 -25.08
C ALA A 78 -1.60 0.39 -24.03
N VAL A 79 -0.28 0.16 -23.92
CA VAL A 79 0.31 -0.74 -22.92
C VAL A 79 0.14 -0.14 -21.54
N THR A 80 0.40 1.15 -21.39
CA THR A 80 0.22 1.88 -20.12
C THR A 80 -1.24 1.93 -19.69
N VAL A 81 -2.20 2.12 -20.63
CA VAL A 81 -3.64 2.06 -20.31
C VAL A 81 -4.02 0.67 -19.80
N LYS A 82 -3.66 -0.37 -20.53
CA LYS A 82 -3.94 -1.76 -20.13
C LYS A 82 -3.34 -2.08 -18.77
N ALA A 83 -2.09 -1.66 -18.52
CA ALA A 83 -1.42 -1.80 -17.25
C ALA A 83 -2.21 -1.11 -16.13
N GLY A 84 -2.55 0.16 -16.31
CA GLY A 84 -3.29 0.94 -15.31
C GLY A 84 -4.66 0.37 -14.98
N LEU A 85 -5.39 -0.14 -15.98
CA LEU A 85 -6.69 -0.78 -15.77
C LEU A 85 -6.55 -2.11 -15.00
N CYS A 86 -5.65 -3.01 -15.44
CA CYS A 86 -5.44 -4.28 -14.76
C CYS A 86 -4.95 -4.07 -13.33
N CYS A 87 -3.90 -3.27 -13.15
CA CYS A 87 -3.35 -2.96 -11.83
C CYS A 87 -4.39 -2.27 -10.94
N GLY A 88 -5.20 -1.36 -11.51
CA GLY A 88 -6.23 -0.63 -10.78
C GLY A 88 -7.38 -1.51 -10.29
N VAL A 89 -7.80 -2.53 -11.05
CA VAL A 89 -8.78 -3.51 -10.57
C VAL A 89 -8.22 -4.31 -9.41
N ILE A 90 -7.00 -4.86 -9.55
CA ILE A 90 -6.35 -5.65 -8.49
C ILE A 90 -6.13 -4.79 -7.24
N MET A 91 -5.63 -3.56 -7.39
CA MET A 91 -5.44 -2.61 -6.31
C MET A 91 -6.77 -2.21 -5.67
N GLY A 92 -7.83 -2.05 -6.48
CA GLY A 92 -9.18 -1.75 -6.00
C GLY A 92 -9.73 -2.84 -5.09
N VAL A 93 -9.57 -4.11 -5.48
CA VAL A 93 -9.93 -5.24 -4.62
C VAL A 93 -9.09 -5.24 -3.36
N ALA A 94 -7.76 -5.14 -3.48
CA ALA A 94 -6.84 -5.15 -2.35
C ALA A 94 -7.16 -4.05 -1.33
N SER A 95 -7.29 -2.80 -1.79
CA SER A 95 -7.52 -1.66 -0.89
C SER A 95 -8.90 -1.66 -0.25
N ASN A 96 -9.93 -2.20 -0.93
CA ASN A 96 -11.24 -2.34 -0.31
C ASN A 96 -11.26 -3.47 0.73
N LEU A 97 -10.62 -4.61 0.47
CA LEU A 97 -10.42 -5.66 1.49
C LEU A 97 -9.67 -5.13 2.70
N GLN A 98 -8.59 -4.35 2.47
CA GLN A 98 -7.83 -3.71 3.54
C GLN A 98 -8.71 -2.75 4.35
N GLN A 99 -9.48 -1.90 3.69
CA GLN A 99 -10.26 -0.87 4.36
C GLN A 99 -11.41 -1.47 5.19
N VAL A 100 -12.10 -2.50 4.64
CA VAL A 100 -13.12 -3.26 5.40
C VAL A 100 -12.48 -4.01 6.58
N GLY A 101 -11.27 -4.54 6.39
CA GLY A 101 -10.51 -5.19 7.45
C GLY A 101 -10.08 -4.21 8.55
N ILE A 102 -9.54 -3.05 8.19
CA ILE A 102 -9.12 -2.00 9.15
C ILE A 102 -10.28 -1.54 10.03
N ALA A 103 -11.52 -1.49 9.48
CA ALA A 103 -12.71 -1.17 10.27
C ALA A 103 -13.01 -2.20 11.38
N GLN A 104 -12.36 -3.37 11.38
CA GLN A 104 -12.64 -4.49 12.27
C GLN A 104 -11.38 -5.05 12.97
N THR A 105 -10.22 -4.40 12.77
CA THR A 105 -8.95 -4.76 13.42
C THR A 105 -8.18 -3.49 13.79
N THR A 106 -7.05 -3.64 14.49
CA THR A 106 -6.20 -2.49 14.86
C THR A 106 -5.33 -2.03 13.69
N ALA A 107 -4.98 -0.74 13.67
CA ALA A 107 -4.08 -0.17 12.67
C ALA A 107 -2.71 -0.86 12.68
N GLY A 108 -2.20 -1.19 13.88
CA GLY A 108 -0.94 -1.92 14.05
C GLY A 108 -1.00 -3.32 13.43
N LYS A 109 -2.03 -4.12 13.73
CA LYS A 109 -2.20 -5.46 13.12
C LYS A 109 -2.32 -5.36 11.60
N ALA A 110 -3.16 -4.44 11.10
CA ALA A 110 -3.35 -4.25 9.67
C ALA A 110 -2.02 -3.95 8.95
N GLY A 111 -1.15 -3.11 9.52
CA GLY A 111 0.17 -2.82 8.98
C GLY A 111 1.06 -4.06 8.86
N PHE A 112 1.15 -4.88 9.92
CA PHE A 112 1.96 -6.11 9.89
C PHE A 112 1.40 -7.19 8.98
N ILE A 113 0.07 -7.40 8.99
CA ILE A 113 -0.56 -8.40 8.11
C ILE A 113 -0.39 -8.00 6.65
N THR A 114 -0.59 -6.71 6.34
CA THR A 114 -0.36 -6.20 4.97
C THR A 114 1.08 -6.44 4.53
N ALA A 115 2.08 -6.22 5.39
CA ALA A 115 3.50 -6.42 5.06
C ALA A 115 3.85 -7.86 4.65
N LEU A 116 2.98 -8.85 4.91
CA LEU A 116 3.16 -10.22 4.42
C LEU A 116 3.22 -10.30 2.88
N TYR A 117 2.73 -9.29 2.14
CA TYR A 117 2.88 -9.26 0.69
C TYR A 117 4.34 -9.39 0.25
N ILE A 118 5.30 -8.92 1.04
CA ILE A 118 6.74 -9.02 0.76
C ILE A 118 7.19 -10.47 0.63
N ILE A 119 6.63 -11.37 1.44
CA ILE A 119 6.89 -12.80 1.41
C ILE A 119 6.02 -13.49 0.35
N LEU A 120 4.79 -13.03 0.16
CA LEU A 120 3.86 -13.59 -0.83
C LEU A 120 4.30 -13.31 -2.27
N VAL A 121 4.92 -12.16 -2.56
CA VAL A 121 5.41 -11.82 -3.92
C VAL A 121 6.35 -12.87 -4.49
N PRO A 122 7.43 -13.30 -3.82
CA PRO A 122 8.28 -14.35 -4.38
C PRO A 122 7.60 -15.72 -4.44
N ILE A 123 6.70 -16.04 -3.50
CA ILE A 123 5.93 -17.30 -3.52
C ILE A 123 5.03 -17.35 -4.75
N LEU A 124 4.21 -16.32 -4.97
CA LEU A 124 3.33 -16.21 -6.13
C LEU A 124 4.13 -16.09 -7.43
N GLY A 125 5.26 -15.39 -7.40
CA GLY A 125 6.19 -15.28 -8.52
C GLY A 125 6.73 -16.64 -8.99
N ARG A 126 6.86 -17.63 -8.08
CA ARG A 126 7.27 -19.00 -8.44
C ARG A 126 6.29 -19.67 -9.41
N PHE A 127 4.99 -19.44 -9.23
CA PHE A 127 3.97 -19.95 -10.14
C PHE A 127 4.00 -19.27 -11.51
N LEU A 128 4.62 -18.08 -11.59
CA LEU A 128 4.87 -17.35 -12.84
C LEU A 128 6.27 -17.67 -13.44
N GLY A 129 6.92 -18.74 -12.99
CA GLY A 129 8.21 -19.20 -13.52
C GLY A 129 9.42 -18.45 -12.97
N ARG A 130 9.27 -17.59 -11.94
CA ARG A 130 10.40 -16.90 -11.31
C ARG A 130 11.19 -17.83 -10.38
N THR A 131 12.48 -17.59 -10.25
CA THR A 131 13.32 -18.33 -9.31
C THR A 131 13.08 -17.85 -7.88
N VAL A 132 12.95 -18.79 -6.94
CA VAL A 132 12.74 -18.50 -5.52
C VAL A 132 14.05 -18.75 -4.77
N ARG A 133 14.46 -17.79 -3.96
CA ARG A 133 15.65 -17.92 -3.12
C ARG A 133 15.43 -18.96 -2.02
N LYS A 134 16.43 -19.78 -1.72
CA LYS A 134 16.36 -20.81 -0.66
C LYS A 134 16.04 -20.25 0.72
N ILE A 135 16.42 -19.01 1.00
CA ILE A 135 16.14 -18.31 2.26
C ILE A 135 14.64 -18.25 2.57
N LEU A 136 13.76 -18.26 1.55
CA LEU A 136 12.32 -18.25 1.74
C LEU A 136 11.80 -19.52 2.43
N LEU A 137 12.52 -20.64 2.36
CA LEU A 137 12.18 -21.85 3.12
C LEU A 137 12.22 -21.62 4.64
N LEU A 138 13.00 -20.65 5.10
CA LEU A 138 13.05 -20.23 6.49
C LEU A 138 12.05 -19.09 6.76
N CYS A 139 11.96 -18.12 5.84
CA CYS A 139 11.13 -16.92 6.04
C CYS A 139 9.63 -17.25 6.09
N VAL A 140 9.16 -18.20 5.24
CA VAL A 140 7.73 -18.55 5.18
C VAL A 140 7.23 -19.17 6.49
N PRO A 141 7.85 -20.22 7.06
CA PRO A 141 7.43 -20.74 8.36
C PRO A 141 7.51 -19.70 9.48
N MET A 142 8.56 -18.89 9.49
CA MET A 142 8.73 -17.82 10.47
C MET A 142 7.62 -16.77 10.40
N ALA A 143 7.23 -16.36 9.18
CA ALA A 143 6.13 -15.44 8.97
C ALA A 143 4.78 -16.06 9.36
N LEU A 144 4.56 -17.35 9.07
CA LEU A 144 3.34 -18.06 9.45
C LEU A 144 3.19 -18.17 10.98
N VAL A 145 4.28 -18.48 11.70
CA VAL A 145 4.27 -18.48 13.16
C VAL A 145 4.01 -17.08 13.71
N GLY A 146 4.66 -16.06 13.14
CA GLY A 146 4.43 -14.66 13.52
C GLY A 146 2.97 -14.23 13.28
N PHE A 147 2.40 -14.56 12.13
CA PHE A 147 1.00 -14.31 11.81
C PHE A 147 0.05 -15.04 12.78
N TYR A 148 0.34 -16.31 13.09
CA TYR A 148 -0.42 -17.06 14.08
C TYR A 148 -0.42 -16.36 15.44
N LEU A 149 0.74 -15.93 15.93
CA LEU A 149 0.85 -15.22 17.22
C LEU A 149 0.13 -13.88 17.22
N LEU A 150 0.09 -13.19 16.06
CA LEU A 150 -0.52 -11.88 15.90
C LEU A 150 -2.05 -11.96 15.84
N CYS A 151 -2.61 -12.92 15.10
CA CYS A 151 -4.01 -12.91 14.69
C CYS A 151 -4.87 -13.99 15.35
N VAL A 152 -4.30 -15.17 15.71
CA VAL A 152 -5.08 -16.28 16.24
C VAL A 152 -5.35 -16.07 17.73
N THR A 153 -6.62 -16.05 18.12
CA THR A 153 -7.05 -15.97 19.53
C THR A 153 -6.99 -17.31 20.25
N GLY A 154 -7.28 -17.31 21.56
CA GLY A 154 -7.28 -18.52 22.39
C GLY A 154 -8.16 -19.68 21.88
N ASP A 155 -9.22 -19.35 21.13
CA ASP A 155 -10.15 -20.32 20.54
C ASP A 155 -9.73 -20.80 19.13
N PHE A 156 -8.47 -20.59 18.74
CA PHE A 156 -7.93 -20.90 17.40
C PHE A 156 -8.71 -20.23 16.26
N THR A 157 -9.33 -19.08 16.49
CA THR A 157 -10.04 -18.29 15.50
C THR A 157 -9.22 -17.08 15.08
N ILE A 158 -9.36 -16.72 13.80
CA ILE A 158 -8.84 -15.47 13.24
C ILE A 158 -10.02 -14.50 13.12
N SER A 159 -9.85 -13.24 13.52
CA SER A 159 -10.89 -12.25 13.32
C SER A 159 -11.20 -12.07 11.83
N PHE A 160 -12.44 -11.76 11.50
CA PHE A 160 -12.83 -11.52 10.10
C PHE A 160 -12.06 -10.34 9.50
N GLY A 161 -11.78 -9.30 10.30
CA GLY A 161 -10.95 -8.17 9.88
C GLY A 161 -9.52 -8.58 9.52
N ASP A 162 -8.85 -9.37 10.38
CA ASP A 162 -7.49 -9.86 10.12
C ASP A 162 -7.44 -10.75 8.88
N PHE A 163 -8.47 -11.59 8.66
CA PHE A 163 -8.58 -12.42 7.46
C PHE A 163 -8.72 -11.58 6.18
N LEU A 164 -9.53 -10.52 6.21
CA LEU A 164 -9.66 -9.61 5.07
C LEU A 164 -8.35 -8.88 4.76
N VAL A 165 -7.61 -8.45 5.79
CA VAL A 165 -6.28 -7.83 5.59
C VAL A 165 -5.26 -8.84 5.07
N PHE A 166 -5.34 -10.12 5.47
CA PHE A 166 -4.50 -11.16 4.87
C PHE A 166 -4.82 -11.36 3.38
N LEU A 167 -6.10 -11.43 3.01
CA LEU A 167 -6.49 -11.49 1.58
C LEU A 167 -6.00 -10.23 0.82
N CYS A 168 -6.10 -9.06 1.43
CA CYS A 168 -5.53 -7.84 0.88
C CYS A 168 -4.03 -8.00 0.57
N ALA A 169 -3.24 -8.59 1.49
CA ALA A 169 -1.82 -8.84 1.27
C ALA A 169 -1.57 -9.76 0.05
N VAL A 170 -2.42 -10.77 -0.18
CA VAL A 170 -2.36 -11.63 -1.38
C VAL A 170 -2.62 -10.80 -2.65
N PHE A 171 -3.66 -9.96 -2.64
CA PHE A 171 -3.96 -9.11 -3.81
C PHE A 171 -2.90 -8.03 -4.04
N PHE A 172 -2.29 -7.45 -2.99
CA PHE A 172 -1.16 -6.54 -3.15
C PHE A 172 0.06 -7.26 -3.75
N ALA A 173 0.32 -8.50 -3.36
CA ALA A 173 1.38 -9.29 -3.98
C ALA A 173 1.12 -9.53 -5.48
N LEU A 174 -0.13 -9.85 -5.86
CA LEU A 174 -0.53 -9.96 -7.27
C LEU A 174 -0.42 -8.62 -8.00
N HIS A 175 -0.79 -7.50 -7.35
CA HIS A 175 -0.65 -6.16 -7.89
C HIS A 175 0.81 -5.84 -8.22
N ILE A 176 1.74 -6.10 -7.29
CA ILE A 176 3.18 -5.88 -7.50
C ILE A 176 3.69 -6.67 -8.70
N LEU A 177 3.31 -7.96 -8.81
CA LEU A 177 3.69 -8.81 -9.93
C LEU A 177 3.09 -8.31 -11.26
N CYS A 178 1.86 -7.81 -11.23
CA CYS A 178 1.18 -7.23 -12.38
C CYS A 178 1.88 -5.94 -12.86
N VAL A 179 2.19 -5.02 -11.94
CA VAL A 179 2.94 -3.79 -12.22
C VAL A 179 4.28 -4.12 -12.87
N ASP A 180 5.06 -5.01 -12.25
CA ASP A 180 6.37 -5.40 -12.77
C ASP A 180 6.28 -6.00 -14.18
N HIS A 181 5.29 -6.88 -14.44
CA HIS A 181 5.05 -7.44 -15.76
C HIS A 181 4.82 -6.37 -16.83
N PHE A 182 4.04 -5.33 -16.55
CA PHE A 182 3.77 -4.27 -17.51
C PHE A 182 4.91 -3.26 -17.64
N LEU A 183 5.65 -2.99 -16.56
CA LEU A 183 6.86 -2.15 -16.62
C LEU A 183 7.92 -2.78 -17.51
N LEU A 184 8.12 -4.09 -17.45
CA LEU A 184 9.00 -4.84 -18.35
C LEU A 184 8.54 -4.77 -19.82
N LYS A 185 7.25 -4.51 -20.07
CA LYS A 185 6.69 -4.27 -21.41
C LYS A 185 6.75 -2.81 -21.87
N GLY A 186 7.42 -1.94 -21.10
CA GLY A 186 7.63 -0.53 -21.44
C GLY A 186 6.52 0.42 -20.97
N ALA A 187 5.58 -0.02 -20.11
CA ALA A 187 4.57 0.86 -19.55
C ALA A 187 5.20 1.99 -18.70
N SER A 188 4.63 3.19 -18.78
CA SER A 188 5.07 4.33 -17.97
C SER A 188 4.56 4.21 -16.54
N GLY A 189 5.45 3.91 -15.57
CA GLY A 189 5.08 3.69 -14.16
C GLY A 189 4.27 4.83 -13.54
N VAL A 190 4.64 6.08 -13.81
CA VAL A 190 3.92 7.27 -13.28
C VAL A 190 2.50 7.36 -13.85
N ARG A 191 2.32 7.07 -15.14
CA ARG A 191 0.99 7.06 -15.77
C ARG A 191 0.18 5.85 -15.37
N VAL A 192 0.81 4.67 -15.18
CA VAL A 192 0.16 3.49 -14.59
C VAL A 192 -0.38 3.85 -13.22
N ALA A 193 0.41 4.50 -12.35
CA ALA A 193 -0.03 4.94 -11.04
C ALA A 193 -1.27 5.84 -11.12
N TRP A 194 -1.29 6.81 -12.02
CA TRP A 194 -2.43 7.71 -12.22
C TRP A 194 -3.70 6.97 -12.65
N ILE A 195 -3.61 6.09 -13.67
CA ILE A 195 -4.75 5.33 -14.19
C ILE A 195 -5.26 4.32 -13.16
N GLN A 196 -4.35 3.66 -12.43
CA GLN A 196 -4.75 2.68 -11.41
C GLN A 196 -5.53 3.34 -10.27
N PHE A 197 -5.19 4.56 -9.83
CA PHE A 197 -5.99 5.26 -8.82
C PHE A 197 -7.37 5.64 -9.35
N ALA A 198 -7.48 6.09 -10.61
CA ALA A 198 -8.76 6.33 -11.25
C ALA A 198 -9.61 5.06 -11.35
N MET A 199 -9.00 3.92 -11.69
CA MET A 199 -9.70 2.63 -11.75
C MET A 199 -10.07 2.12 -10.35
N THR A 200 -9.19 2.27 -9.36
CA THR A 200 -9.46 1.95 -7.96
C THR A 200 -10.64 2.77 -7.42
N PHE A 201 -10.73 4.06 -7.80
CA PHE A 201 -11.90 4.88 -7.50
C PHE A 201 -13.18 4.23 -8.04
N LEU A 202 -13.21 3.82 -9.32
CA LEU A 202 -14.40 3.20 -9.92
C LEU A 202 -14.78 1.88 -9.23
N VAL A 203 -13.81 1.02 -8.92
CA VAL A 203 -14.06 -0.23 -8.18
C VAL A 203 -14.63 0.05 -6.79
N SER A 204 -14.06 1.03 -6.08
CA SER A 204 -14.54 1.41 -4.75
C SER A 204 -15.91 2.08 -4.81
N LEU A 205 -16.16 2.91 -5.81
CA LEU A 205 -17.47 3.54 -6.02
C LEU A 205 -18.56 2.49 -6.27
N LEU A 206 -18.28 1.49 -7.12
CA LEU A 206 -19.20 0.37 -7.33
C LEU A 206 -19.47 -0.38 -6.02
N GLY A 207 -18.43 -0.64 -5.22
CA GLY A 207 -18.59 -1.24 -3.89
C GLY A 207 -19.45 -0.40 -2.97
N ALA A 208 -19.24 0.91 -2.93
CA ALA A 208 -20.06 1.82 -2.13
C ALA A 208 -21.53 1.81 -2.54
N LEU A 209 -21.80 1.82 -3.85
CA LEU A 209 -23.18 1.81 -4.37
C LEU A 209 -23.92 0.49 -4.10
N VAL A 210 -23.19 -0.64 -4.01
CA VAL A 210 -23.78 -1.97 -3.84
C VAL A 210 -23.92 -2.36 -2.37
N TRP A 211 -22.95 -2.04 -1.53
CA TRP A 211 -22.83 -2.58 -0.17
C TRP A 211 -22.97 -1.54 0.95
N GLU A 212 -22.93 -0.24 0.63
CA GLU A 212 -23.06 0.79 1.65
C GLU A 212 -24.36 1.58 1.52
N THR A 213 -24.92 1.92 2.67
CA THR A 213 -26.03 2.89 2.77
C THR A 213 -25.46 4.29 2.94
N LEU A 214 -26.17 5.29 2.40
CA LEU A 214 -25.77 6.68 2.60
C LEU A 214 -25.76 7.02 4.10
N PRO A 215 -24.75 7.78 4.58
CA PRO A 215 -24.75 8.27 5.95
C PRO A 215 -26.01 9.06 6.29
N ALA A 216 -26.53 8.92 7.50
CA ALA A 216 -27.76 9.61 7.94
C ALA A 216 -27.68 11.13 7.81
N ALA A 217 -26.48 11.72 8.02
CA ALA A 217 -26.21 13.13 7.83
C ALA A 217 -26.07 13.55 6.36
N GLY A 218 -26.15 12.60 5.42
CA GLY A 218 -25.83 12.79 4.01
C GLY A 218 -24.35 12.67 3.68
N LEU A 219 -24.05 12.36 2.42
CA LEU A 219 -22.68 12.10 1.96
C LEU A 219 -21.74 13.30 2.10
N GLY A 220 -22.22 14.51 1.77
CA GLY A 220 -21.40 15.73 1.82
C GLY A 220 -20.90 16.05 3.23
N PRO A 221 -21.77 16.18 4.24
CA PRO A 221 -21.36 16.40 5.63
C PRO A 221 -20.45 15.30 6.17
N ALA A 222 -20.69 14.01 5.84
CA ALA A 222 -19.86 12.90 6.28
C ALA A 222 -18.44 12.96 5.67
N LEU A 223 -18.32 13.23 4.37
CA LEU A 223 -17.02 13.43 3.72
C LEU A 223 -16.29 14.67 4.25
N TRP A 224 -17.03 15.74 4.58
CA TRP A 224 -16.44 16.91 5.21
C TRP A 224 -15.90 16.61 6.61
N ALA A 225 -16.61 15.79 7.39
CA ALA A 225 -16.11 15.30 8.69
C ALA A 225 -14.83 14.47 8.53
N ALA A 226 -14.79 13.58 7.52
CA ALA A 226 -13.63 12.76 7.18
C ALA A 226 -12.49 13.50 6.44
N ARG A 227 -12.58 14.83 6.24
CA ARG A 227 -11.65 15.58 5.37
C ARG A 227 -10.17 15.41 5.73
N TRP A 228 -9.82 15.34 7.01
CA TRP A 228 -8.42 15.20 7.42
C TRP A 228 -7.85 13.82 7.12
N PRO A 229 -8.50 12.69 7.48
CA PRO A 229 -8.13 11.38 7.01
C PRO A 229 -8.03 11.26 5.48
N LEU A 230 -8.99 11.84 4.75
CA LEU A 230 -9.00 11.83 3.28
C LEU A 230 -7.83 12.65 2.70
N LEU A 231 -7.59 13.86 3.18
CA LEU A 231 -6.46 14.68 2.73
C LEU A 231 -5.11 14.03 3.04
N TYR A 232 -5.00 13.41 4.22
CA TYR A 232 -3.79 12.67 4.58
C TYR A 232 -3.55 11.50 3.63
N THR A 233 -4.54 10.64 3.43
CA THR A 233 -4.40 9.43 2.62
C THR A 233 -4.29 9.73 1.12
N ALA A 234 -4.99 10.71 0.59
CA ALA A 234 -4.91 11.12 -0.80
C ALA A 234 -3.67 11.98 -1.09
N GLY A 235 -3.41 13.00 -0.27
CA GLY A 235 -2.33 13.96 -0.50
C GLY A 235 -0.97 13.41 -0.07
N LEU A 236 -0.82 13.07 1.22
CA LEU A 236 0.46 12.63 1.76
C LEU A 236 0.75 11.18 1.36
N SER A 237 -0.16 10.23 1.61
CA SER A 237 0.10 8.81 1.35
C SER A 237 0.16 8.49 -0.14
N SER A 238 -0.82 8.93 -0.95
CA SER A 238 -0.85 8.64 -2.38
C SER A 238 -0.04 9.63 -3.23
N GLY A 239 -0.01 10.92 -2.89
CA GLY A 239 0.73 11.93 -3.64
C GLY A 239 2.19 12.02 -3.23
N VAL A 240 2.46 12.45 -1.99
CA VAL A 240 3.82 12.74 -1.52
C VAL A 240 4.63 11.46 -1.37
N ALA A 241 4.14 10.45 -0.64
CA ALA A 241 4.91 9.25 -0.34
C ALA A 241 5.28 8.46 -1.61
N TYR A 242 4.37 8.29 -2.58
CA TYR A 242 4.72 7.69 -3.88
C TYR A 242 5.78 8.48 -4.63
N THR A 243 5.73 9.81 -4.58
CA THR A 243 6.76 10.67 -5.21
C THR A 243 8.11 10.50 -4.51
N LEU A 244 8.13 10.52 -3.18
CA LEU A 244 9.34 10.30 -2.39
C LEU A 244 9.92 8.91 -2.64
N GLN A 245 9.09 7.88 -2.75
CA GLN A 245 9.50 6.53 -3.10
C GLN A 245 10.23 6.50 -4.46
N ILE A 246 9.60 7.06 -5.51
CA ILE A 246 10.18 7.09 -6.87
C ILE A 246 11.53 7.83 -6.87
N VAL A 247 11.62 8.95 -6.16
CA VAL A 247 12.86 9.72 -6.08
C VAL A 247 13.89 8.99 -5.23
N GLY A 248 13.53 8.45 -4.08
CA GLY A 248 14.43 7.75 -3.17
C GLY A 248 15.04 6.50 -3.81
N GLN A 249 14.24 5.72 -4.55
CA GLN A 249 14.70 4.52 -5.26
C GLN A 249 15.71 4.80 -6.38
N LYS A 250 15.85 6.03 -6.86
CA LYS A 250 16.91 6.39 -7.82
C LYS A 250 18.31 6.39 -7.19
N TYR A 251 18.39 6.62 -5.88
CA TYR A 251 19.63 6.77 -5.14
C TYR A 251 19.96 5.57 -4.24
N THR A 252 19.00 4.66 -4.06
CA THR A 252 19.12 3.52 -3.14
C THR A 252 18.92 2.23 -3.92
N ASP A 253 19.73 1.21 -3.64
CA ASP A 253 19.55 -0.09 -4.27
C ASP A 253 18.19 -0.73 -3.87
N PRO A 254 17.60 -1.58 -4.74
CA PRO A 254 16.25 -2.11 -4.50
C PRO A 254 16.10 -2.87 -3.18
N THR A 255 17.12 -3.60 -2.76
CA THR A 255 17.11 -4.38 -1.51
C THR A 255 17.05 -3.46 -0.30
N THR A 256 17.92 -2.46 -0.24
CA THR A 256 17.94 -1.45 0.83
C THR A 256 16.63 -0.65 0.83
N ALA A 257 16.13 -0.28 -0.36
CA ALA A 257 14.87 0.44 -0.48
C ALA A 257 13.69 -0.34 0.14
N THR A 258 13.58 -1.63 -0.19
CA THR A 258 12.51 -2.48 0.34
C THR A 258 12.67 -2.72 1.85
N LEU A 259 13.91 -2.86 2.34
CA LEU A 259 14.21 -2.93 3.78
C LEU A 259 13.71 -1.70 4.54
N ILE A 260 14.01 -0.51 4.03
CA ILE A 260 13.58 0.74 4.67
C ILE A 260 12.05 0.87 4.61
N MET A 261 11.44 0.57 3.47
CA MET A 261 9.98 0.66 3.32
C MET A 261 9.23 -0.35 4.20
N SER A 262 9.81 -1.51 4.51
CA SER A 262 9.17 -2.48 5.43
C SER A 262 8.98 -1.96 6.86
N LEU A 263 9.68 -0.86 7.22
CA LEU A 263 9.44 -0.16 8.48
C LEU A 263 8.05 0.47 8.57
N GLU A 264 7.28 0.52 7.48
CA GLU A 264 5.89 0.99 7.52
C GLU A 264 5.06 0.21 8.53
N SER A 265 5.30 -1.11 8.68
CA SER A 265 4.59 -1.93 9.65
C SER A 265 4.94 -1.55 11.11
N VAL A 266 6.20 -1.20 11.37
CA VAL A 266 6.62 -0.70 12.68
C VAL A 266 6.00 0.67 12.96
N PHE A 267 6.02 1.57 11.97
CA PHE A 267 5.38 2.89 12.09
C PHE A 267 3.86 2.80 12.24
N ALA A 268 3.21 1.78 11.66
CA ALA A 268 1.78 1.54 11.87
C ALA A 268 1.45 1.23 13.34
N VAL A 269 2.25 0.36 13.97
CA VAL A 269 2.09 0.05 15.41
C VAL A 269 2.38 1.27 16.27
N LEU A 270 3.47 1.97 16.01
CA LEU A 270 3.82 3.17 16.79
C LEU A 270 2.76 4.26 16.65
N ALA A 271 2.22 4.46 15.44
CA ALA A 271 1.16 5.42 15.20
C ALA A 271 -0.17 4.97 15.85
N GLY A 272 -0.54 3.70 15.77
CA GLY A 272 -1.73 3.13 16.43
C GLY A 272 -1.66 3.30 17.95
N TRP A 273 -0.51 3.00 18.55
CA TRP A 273 -0.28 3.23 19.98
C TRP A 273 -0.39 4.73 20.34
N LEU A 274 0.28 5.61 19.57
CA LEU A 274 0.36 7.04 19.90
C LEU A 274 -0.97 7.78 19.68
N PHE A 275 -1.68 7.49 18.60
CA PHE A 275 -2.86 8.27 18.18
C PHE A 275 -4.19 7.59 18.52
N LEU A 276 -4.24 6.25 18.59
CA LEU A 276 -5.47 5.50 18.85
C LEU A 276 -5.46 4.82 20.24
N GLY A 277 -4.33 4.88 20.98
CA GLY A 277 -4.20 4.20 22.25
C GLY A 277 -4.21 2.67 22.13
N GLU A 278 -3.90 2.12 20.93
CA GLU A 278 -3.83 0.67 20.72
C GLU A 278 -2.73 0.05 21.57
N VAL A 279 -3.06 -1.00 22.33
CA VAL A 279 -2.10 -1.74 23.15
C VAL A 279 -1.99 -3.15 22.61
N MET A 280 -0.78 -3.57 22.31
CA MET A 280 -0.50 -4.95 21.88
C MET A 280 -0.13 -5.82 23.09
N SER A 281 -0.64 -7.03 23.12
CA SER A 281 -0.21 -8.06 24.07
C SER A 281 1.24 -8.49 23.76
N ILE A 282 1.93 -9.06 24.75
CA ILE A 282 3.30 -9.59 24.59
C ILE A 282 3.33 -10.62 23.44
N ARG A 283 2.30 -11.45 23.30
CA ARG A 283 2.15 -12.43 22.24
C ARG A 283 2.12 -11.76 20.87
N GLU A 284 1.34 -10.69 20.71
CA GLU A 284 1.25 -9.92 19.46
C GLU A 284 2.58 -9.22 19.13
N ILE A 285 3.27 -8.67 20.12
CA ILE A 285 4.60 -8.07 19.95
C ILE A 285 5.61 -9.10 19.44
N ILE A 286 5.63 -10.32 20.00
CA ILE A 286 6.49 -11.41 19.52
C ILE A 286 6.11 -11.78 18.08
N GLY A 287 4.81 -11.88 17.78
CA GLY A 287 4.30 -12.12 16.43
C GLY A 287 4.79 -11.08 15.41
N CYS A 288 4.68 -9.80 15.75
CA CYS A 288 5.21 -8.68 14.96
C CYS A 288 6.73 -8.82 14.73
N GLY A 289 7.48 -9.12 15.79
CA GLY A 289 8.94 -9.32 15.70
C GLY A 289 9.32 -10.45 14.75
N LEU A 290 8.60 -11.58 14.77
CA LEU A 290 8.82 -12.70 13.86
C LEU A 290 8.47 -12.37 12.41
N VAL A 291 7.31 -11.71 12.15
CA VAL A 291 6.94 -11.25 10.80
C VAL A 291 7.99 -10.27 10.28
N PHE A 292 8.37 -9.30 11.08
CA PHE A 292 9.37 -8.30 10.70
C PHE A 292 10.73 -8.94 10.39
N ALA A 293 11.20 -9.85 11.24
CA ALA A 293 12.44 -10.58 11.00
C ALA A 293 12.37 -11.44 9.74
N ALA A 294 11.22 -12.11 9.48
CA ALA A 294 11.01 -12.87 8.24
C ALA A 294 11.05 -11.97 6.99
N VAL A 295 10.43 -10.78 7.06
CA VAL A 295 10.46 -9.77 5.99
C VAL A 295 11.89 -9.31 5.73
N LEU A 296 12.67 -8.99 6.77
CA LEU A 296 14.07 -8.57 6.63
C LEU A 296 14.95 -9.67 6.02
N LEU A 297 14.76 -10.92 6.44
CA LEU A 297 15.50 -12.05 5.91
C LEU A 297 15.13 -12.36 4.46
N ALA A 298 13.87 -12.25 4.08
CA ALA A 298 13.39 -12.51 2.71
C ALA A 298 14.01 -11.56 1.67
N GLN A 299 14.54 -10.43 2.10
CA GLN A 299 15.16 -9.42 1.23
C GLN A 299 16.67 -9.64 1.02
N ARG A 300 17.31 -10.51 1.83
CA ARG A 300 18.70 -10.92 1.64
C ARG A 300 18.84 -11.97 0.54
#